data_eeff12034aa857348dd86ffeac95a6fa
#
_entry.id   eeff12034aa857348dd86ffeac95a6fa
#
_cell.length_a   1.000
_cell.length_b   1.000
_cell.length_c   1.000
_cell.angle_alpha   90.00
_cell.angle_beta   90.00
_cell.angle_gamma   90.00
#
_symmetry.space_group_name_H-M   'P 1'
#
loop_
_entity.id
_entity.type
_entity.pdbx_description
1 polymer ?
#
loop_
_entity_poly.entity_id
_entity_poly.type
_entity_poly.pdbx_seq_one_letter_code
_entity_poly.pdbx_strand_id
1 'polypeptide(L)'
;MQNNEWMDSFEQYAQEWITKGQVPGVCMGIAKDGQIFYSNGFGFRDVEQQLGVTIDTVFGIGSITKSFTCVAVLQLQEAGKLSVHDPVVKYLPEFRLKNLDVGQITIHHFMTNTSGIPPLPTFYASVMRNLEENEVEDHPFLQNQTDDVVPIDTYEDLMNVIATLDLELLGPPGTEFSYSNDGFALLGAIIERVSGKSYETYVKEHIIDPIGMEHTSFFLEELNGYENITKLYIMRDKGDHKEVVSSPNWWDTPASRAAGFLKSTVRDMLRYTDMFCKGGLTAGGNRILTPESVQRMITPYFPTEMVPGQFYGYGLVINSDYYGKKLVEHSGGIKGVTAQMCFFPETGLAGVALSNLELSPVLAVMLGALNSLENRPPESSHLVSKIEFLTEEEMNQFVGDYHSSEFGTVPIRLENDQLILSFLGENYVMKPFAEDLFVIRAFGTDFSARFIRVGKNEIVRMAFTGRQFTKTSGGNEK
;
A
#
# COMPACT_ATOMS: atom_id res chain seq x y z
N MET A 1 -14.96 31.40 -16.54
CA MET A 1 -15.09 30.08 -17.16
C MET A 1 -13.75 29.40 -16.92
N GLN A 2 -13.65 28.50 -15.92
CA GLN A 2 -12.47 27.67 -15.78
C GLN A 2 -12.38 26.78 -17.01
N ASN A 3 -11.20 26.74 -17.62
CA ASN A 3 -10.95 25.98 -18.84
C ASN A 3 -11.10 24.47 -18.47
N ASN A 4 -12.16 23.81 -18.95
CA ASN A 4 -12.46 22.41 -18.66
C ASN A 4 -11.63 21.43 -19.53
N GLU A 5 -10.72 21.93 -20.35
CA GLU A 5 -9.92 21.13 -21.28
C GLU A 5 -9.09 20.02 -20.58
N TRP A 6 -8.62 20.28 -19.34
CA TRP A 6 -7.91 19.28 -18.59
C TRP A 6 -8.80 18.09 -18.21
N MET A 7 -10.11 18.33 -17.94
CA MET A 7 -11.06 17.28 -17.57
C MET A 7 -11.28 16.32 -18.74
N ASP A 8 -11.51 16.86 -19.93
CA ASP A 8 -11.76 16.04 -21.13
C ASP A 8 -10.57 15.13 -21.44
N SER A 9 -9.35 15.69 -21.43
CA SER A 9 -8.11 14.91 -21.64
C SER A 9 -7.90 13.86 -20.57
N PHE A 10 -8.12 14.21 -19.31
CA PHE A 10 -7.99 13.30 -18.19
C PHE A 10 -9.05 12.18 -18.23
N GLU A 11 -10.33 12.51 -18.46
CA GLU A 11 -11.42 11.52 -18.46
C GLU A 11 -11.27 10.51 -19.60
N GLN A 12 -10.80 10.95 -20.77
CA GLN A 12 -10.45 10.03 -21.84
C GLN A 12 -9.34 9.06 -21.41
N TYR A 13 -8.25 9.58 -20.84
CA TYR A 13 -7.15 8.76 -20.32
C TYR A 13 -7.61 7.79 -19.23
N ALA A 14 -8.42 8.26 -18.28
CA ALA A 14 -8.97 7.42 -17.22
C ALA A 14 -9.84 6.29 -17.80
N GLN A 15 -10.73 6.62 -18.76
CA GLN A 15 -11.60 5.63 -19.40
C GLN A 15 -10.81 4.58 -20.18
N GLU A 16 -9.71 4.95 -20.85
CA GLU A 16 -8.82 4.01 -21.55
C GLU A 16 -8.20 2.99 -20.56
N TRP A 17 -7.68 3.46 -19.42
CA TRP A 17 -7.09 2.59 -18.40
C TRP A 17 -8.11 1.71 -17.71
N ILE A 18 -9.30 2.24 -17.37
CA ILE A 18 -10.39 1.51 -16.74
C ILE A 18 -10.89 0.40 -17.67
N THR A 19 -11.06 0.71 -18.97
CA THR A 19 -11.48 -0.26 -19.97
C THR A 19 -10.42 -1.35 -20.19
N LYS A 20 -9.16 -0.96 -20.34
CA LYS A 20 -8.04 -1.90 -20.48
C LYS A 20 -7.89 -2.82 -19.28
N GLY A 21 -8.08 -2.30 -18.06
CA GLY A 21 -8.05 -3.06 -16.81
C GLY A 21 -9.33 -3.83 -16.53
N GLN A 22 -10.36 -3.75 -17.38
CA GLN A 22 -11.69 -4.35 -17.18
C GLN A 22 -12.29 -4.01 -15.80
N VAL A 23 -12.03 -2.79 -15.30
CA VAL A 23 -12.40 -2.39 -13.95
C VAL A 23 -13.90 -2.15 -13.85
N PRO A 24 -14.67 -2.87 -13.01
CA PRO A 24 -16.11 -2.71 -12.90
C PRO A 24 -16.53 -1.33 -12.41
N GLY A 25 -15.83 -0.78 -11.43
CA GLY A 25 -16.16 0.53 -10.86
C GLY A 25 -14.95 1.24 -10.25
N VAL A 26 -14.82 2.52 -10.58
CA VAL A 26 -13.85 3.46 -9.98
C VAL A 26 -14.56 4.73 -9.60
N CYS A 27 -14.32 5.23 -8.40
CA CYS A 27 -14.69 6.59 -8.04
C CYS A 27 -13.46 7.41 -7.74
N MET A 28 -13.43 8.64 -8.25
CA MET A 28 -12.34 9.58 -8.00
C MET A 28 -12.89 10.93 -7.54
N GLY A 29 -12.15 11.60 -6.66
CA GLY A 29 -12.40 12.98 -6.26
C GLY A 29 -11.12 13.77 -6.07
N ILE A 30 -11.19 15.06 -6.38
CA ILE A 30 -10.11 16.02 -6.14
C ILE A 30 -10.68 17.22 -5.38
N ALA A 31 -9.93 17.62 -4.35
CA ALA A 31 -10.28 18.75 -3.51
C ALA A 31 -9.13 19.74 -3.40
N LYS A 32 -9.47 21.00 -3.18
CA LYS A 32 -8.52 22.07 -2.86
C LYS A 32 -8.99 22.77 -1.59
N ASP A 33 -8.11 22.82 -0.59
CA ASP A 33 -8.40 23.43 0.72
C ASP A 33 -9.70 22.88 1.37
N GLY A 34 -9.95 21.57 1.19
CA GLY A 34 -11.15 20.86 1.68
C GLY A 34 -12.38 21.02 0.80
N GLN A 35 -12.32 21.77 -0.29
CA GLN A 35 -13.42 21.99 -1.22
C GLN A 35 -13.29 21.05 -2.43
N ILE A 36 -14.24 20.11 -2.59
CA ILE A 36 -14.27 19.21 -3.73
C ILE A 36 -14.65 20.00 -4.97
N PHE A 37 -13.77 20.05 -5.98
CA PHE A 37 -14.03 20.72 -7.25
C PHE A 37 -14.13 19.78 -8.45
N TYR A 38 -13.70 18.51 -8.26
CA TYR A 38 -13.91 17.44 -9.23
C TYR A 38 -14.32 16.16 -8.52
N SER A 39 -15.32 15.46 -9.06
CA SER A 39 -15.60 14.07 -8.69
C SER A 39 -16.30 13.37 -9.85
N ASN A 40 -15.90 12.16 -10.16
CA ASN A 40 -16.54 11.34 -11.17
C ASN A 40 -16.51 9.86 -10.75
N GLY A 41 -17.59 9.15 -11.09
CA GLY A 41 -17.72 7.69 -10.96
C GLY A 41 -17.72 7.07 -12.35
N PHE A 42 -16.82 6.12 -12.58
CA PHE A 42 -16.72 5.34 -13.81
C PHE A 42 -17.22 3.91 -13.53
N GLY A 43 -18.20 3.45 -14.30
CA GLY A 43 -18.76 2.12 -14.16
C GLY A 43 -19.66 1.92 -12.93
N PHE A 44 -19.66 0.72 -12.34
CA PHE A 44 -20.70 0.26 -11.44
C PHE A 44 -20.14 -0.24 -10.10
N ARG A 45 -20.84 0.08 -9.00
CA ARG A 45 -20.65 -0.55 -7.68
C ARG A 45 -21.26 -1.95 -7.61
N ASP A 46 -22.22 -2.21 -8.49
CA ASP A 46 -22.89 -3.50 -8.71
C ASP A 46 -23.18 -3.65 -10.21
N VAL A 47 -22.41 -4.50 -10.89
CA VAL A 47 -22.52 -4.70 -12.34
C VAL A 47 -23.83 -5.38 -12.71
N GLU A 48 -24.26 -6.38 -11.92
CA GLU A 48 -25.46 -7.16 -12.21
C GLU A 48 -26.73 -6.29 -12.09
N GLN A 49 -26.76 -5.37 -11.13
CA GLN A 49 -27.87 -4.44 -10.93
C GLN A 49 -27.69 -3.11 -11.67
N GLN A 50 -26.58 -2.91 -12.35
CA GLN A 50 -26.23 -1.66 -13.05
C GLN A 50 -26.29 -0.41 -12.15
N LEU A 51 -25.88 -0.56 -10.89
CA LEU A 51 -25.84 0.54 -9.93
C LEU A 51 -24.51 1.28 -10.06
N GLY A 52 -24.53 2.53 -10.53
CA GLY A 52 -23.34 3.35 -10.72
C GLY A 52 -22.58 3.65 -9.43
N VAL A 53 -21.28 3.85 -9.53
CA VAL A 53 -20.45 4.35 -8.42
C VAL A 53 -20.63 5.86 -8.25
N THR A 54 -20.55 6.34 -7.00
CA THR A 54 -20.61 7.75 -6.65
C THR A 54 -19.52 8.11 -5.65
N ILE A 55 -19.32 9.40 -5.41
CA ILE A 55 -18.35 9.88 -4.40
C ILE A 55 -18.64 9.38 -2.98
N ASP A 56 -19.87 8.95 -2.74
CA ASP A 56 -20.36 8.44 -1.47
C ASP A 56 -20.46 6.89 -1.44
N THR A 57 -20.02 6.21 -2.51
CA THR A 57 -19.95 4.74 -2.51
C THR A 57 -18.84 4.28 -1.56
N VAL A 58 -19.16 3.33 -0.68
CA VAL A 58 -18.20 2.72 0.25
C VAL A 58 -17.38 1.66 -0.46
N PHE A 59 -16.07 1.79 -0.37
CA PHE A 59 -15.06 0.84 -0.84
C PHE A 59 -14.14 0.45 0.32
N GLY A 60 -13.38 -0.63 0.16
CA GLY A 60 -12.20 -0.84 0.99
C GLY A 60 -11.09 0.16 0.64
N ILE A 61 -10.27 0.50 1.62
CA ILE A 61 -9.12 1.38 1.39
C ILE A 61 -7.77 0.68 1.57
N GLY A 62 -7.80 -0.61 1.91
CA GLY A 62 -6.60 -1.43 2.08
C GLY A 62 -5.55 -0.77 2.97
N SER A 63 -4.32 -0.80 2.55
CA SER A 63 -3.17 -0.31 3.32
C SER A 63 -3.16 1.20 3.62
N ILE A 64 -4.05 2.00 3.05
CA ILE A 64 -4.22 3.40 3.48
C ILE A 64 -4.58 3.45 4.98
N THR A 65 -5.20 2.38 5.51
CA THR A 65 -5.46 2.17 6.95
C THR A 65 -4.21 2.39 7.82
N LYS A 66 -3.00 2.07 7.31
CA LYS A 66 -1.74 2.24 8.04
C LYS A 66 -1.50 3.69 8.50
N SER A 67 -1.96 4.66 7.71
CA SER A 67 -1.86 6.07 8.10
C SER A 67 -2.73 6.37 9.33
N PHE A 68 -3.92 5.79 9.44
CA PHE A 68 -4.79 5.90 10.63
C PHE A 68 -4.12 5.28 11.86
N THR A 69 -3.46 4.14 11.70
CA THR A 69 -2.67 3.51 12.77
C THR A 69 -1.57 4.43 13.28
N CYS A 70 -0.84 5.08 12.37
CA CYS A 70 0.20 6.05 12.75
C CYS A 70 -0.37 7.31 13.42
N VAL A 71 -1.54 7.79 12.98
CA VAL A 71 -2.26 8.88 13.67
C VAL A 71 -2.59 8.45 15.11
N ALA A 72 -3.14 7.25 15.32
CA ALA A 72 -3.47 6.74 16.65
C ALA A 72 -2.22 6.62 17.56
N VAL A 73 -1.11 6.10 17.04
CA VAL A 73 0.17 6.04 17.78
C VAL A 73 0.64 7.44 18.19
N LEU A 74 0.58 8.41 17.29
CA LEU A 74 1.02 9.78 17.59
C LEU A 74 0.09 10.48 18.56
N GLN A 75 -1.22 10.23 18.53
CA GLN A 75 -2.14 10.73 19.56
C GLN A 75 -1.79 10.17 20.95
N LEU A 76 -1.44 8.89 21.05
CA LEU A 76 -1.00 8.28 22.31
C LEU A 76 0.36 8.86 22.76
N GLN A 77 1.26 9.19 21.82
CA GLN A 77 2.50 9.91 22.14
C GLN A 77 2.23 11.33 22.63
N GLU A 78 1.35 12.10 21.98
CA GLU A 78 0.96 13.45 22.42
C GLU A 78 0.34 13.42 23.82
N ALA A 79 -0.40 12.35 24.14
CA ALA A 79 -0.96 12.10 25.48
C ALA A 79 0.10 11.61 26.51
N GLY A 80 1.37 11.48 26.13
CA GLY A 80 2.46 11.02 27.01
C GLY A 80 2.36 9.55 27.42
N LYS A 81 1.55 8.74 26.74
CA LYS A 81 1.33 7.33 27.08
C LYS A 81 2.37 6.39 26.49
N LEU A 82 3.03 6.79 25.43
CA LEU A 82 4.12 6.06 24.77
C LEU A 82 5.11 7.05 24.11
N SER A 83 6.27 6.52 23.68
CA SER A 83 7.16 7.21 22.74
C SER A 83 7.38 6.31 21.52
N VAL A 84 7.41 6.89 20.32
CA VAL A 84 7.74 6.12 19.10
C VAL A 84 9.14 5.49 19.16
N HIS A 85 10.03 6.00 20.03
CA HIS A 85 11.37 5.46 20.24
C HIS A 85 11.42 4.36 21.34
N ASP A 86 10.29 4.07 21.99
CA ASP A 86 10.22 2.96 22.92
C ASP A 86 10.40 1.62 22.19
N PRO A 87 11.14 0.65 22.79
CA PRO A 87 11.18 -0.70 22.28
C PRO A 87 9.79 -1.34 22.25
N VAL A 88 9.47 -2.06 21.17
CA VAL A 88 8.19 -2.76 21.02
C VAL A 88 7.92 -3.71 22.17
N VAL A 89 8.95 -4.42 22.65
CA VAL A 89 8.85 -5.36 23.78
C VAL A 89 8.46 -4.73 25.11
N LYS A 90 8.53 -3.39 25.24
CA LYS A 90 8.00 -2.68 26.41
C LYS A 90 6.48 -2.82 26.52
N TYR A 91 5.79 -2.91 25.40
CA TYR A 91 4.34 -3.01 25.31
C TYR A 91 3.87 -4.42 24.93
N LEU A 92 4.71 -5.16 24.21
CA LEU A 92 4.49 -6.54 23.75
C LEU A 92 5.63 -7.45 24.27
N PRO A 93 5.70 -7.73 25.58
CA PRO A 93 6.81 -8.52 26.18
C PRO A 93 6.86 -9.97 25.65
N GLU A 94 5.78 -10.49 25.08
CA GLU A 94 5.71 -11.79 24.40
C GLU A 94 6.22 -11.76 22.96
N PHE A 95 6.41 -10.60 22.35
CA PHE A 95 6.96 -10.48 21.01
C PHE A 95 8.42 -10.94 20.99
N ARG A 96 8.69 -11.95 20.20
CA ARG A 96 10.03 -12.54 20.04
C ARG A 96 10.21 -13.09 18.63
N LEU A 97 11.45 -13.15 18.20
CA LEU A 97 11.91 -13.86 17.01
C LEU A 97 12.83 -15.01 17.46
N LYS A 98 12.78 -16.14 16.77
CA LYS A 98 13.60 -17.31 17.09
C LYS A 98 15.09 -16.95 17.00
N ASN A 99 15.80 -17.10 18.11
CA ASN A 99 17.26 -16.85 18.23
C ASN A 99 17.73 -15.42 17.91
N LEU A 100 16.83 -14.41 17.89
CA LEU A 100 17.17 -13.02 17.59
C LEU A 100 16.80 -12.11 18.75
N ASP A 101 17.64 -11.08 19.00
CA ASP A 101 17.31 -10.00 19.93
C ASP A 101 16.41 -8.97 19.27
N VAL A 102 15.21 -8.81 19.80
CA VAL A 102 14.21 -7.84 19.34
C VAL A 102 14.18 -6.56 20.19
N GLY A 103 15.03 -6.47 21.23
CA GLY A 103 15.04 -5.35 22.16
C GLY A 103 15.37 -3.99 21.54
N GLN A 104 15.98 -3.97 20.37
CA GLN A 104 16.30 -2.74 19.63
C GLN A 104 15.21 -2.33 18.64
N ILE A 105 14.20 -3.17 18.38
CA ILE A 105 13.08 -2.83 17.47
C ILE A 105 12.14 -1.91 18.22
N THR A 106 11.97 -0.69 17.71
CA THR A 106 11.11 0.35 18.28
C THR A 106 9.80 0.51 17.50
N ILE A 107 8.83 1.20 18.11
CA ILE A 107 7.59 1.60 17.45
C ILE A 107 7.91 2.38 16.15
N HIS A 108 8.90 3.27 16.18
CA HIS A 108 9.39 4.00 15.01
C HIS A 108 9.76 3.05 13.85
N HIS A 109 10.47 1.97 14.14
CA HIS A 109 10.88 1.00 13.11
C HIS A 109 9.67 0.28 12.47
N PHE A 110 8.62 0.00 13.22
CA PHE A 110 7.38 -0.54 12.66
C PHE A 110 6.65 0.52 11.82
N MET A 111 6.53 1.75 12.31
CA MET A 111 5.86 2.84 11.58
C MET A 111 6.57 3.21 10.27
N THR A 112 7.88 2.97 10.16
CA THR A 112 8.71 3.27 8.98
C THR A 112 9.05 2.04 8.13
N ASN A 113 8.59 0.84 8.51
CA ASN A 113 8.93 -0.41 7.84
C ASN A 113 10.45 -0.69 7.80
N THR A 114 11.15 -0.36 8.89
CA THR A 114 12.61 -0.51 9.00
C THR A 114 13.03 -1.39 10.17
N SER A 115 12.19 -2.33 10.58
CA SER A 115 12.50 -3.24 11.69
C SER A 115 13.64 -4.22 11.41
N GLY A 116 14.01 -4.40 10.15
CA GLY A 116 14.94 -5.42 9.67
C GLY A 116 14.29 -6.80 9.49
N ILE A 117 13.04 -6.98 9.88
CA ILE A 117 12.31 -8.25 9.69
C ILE A 117 12.02 -8.41 8.19
N PRO A 118 12.36 -9.57 7.57
CA PRO A 118 12.02 -9.85 6.17
C PRO A 118 10.52 -10.03 5.98
N PRO A 119 10.01 -10.08 4.73
CA PRO A 119 8.62 -10.46 4.46
C PRO A 119 8.27 -11.80 5.10
N LEU A 120 7.11 -11.88 5.77
CA LEU A 120 6.67 -13.07 6.50
C LEU A 120 5.52 -13.78 5.78
N PRO A 121 5.41 -15.12 5.86
CA PRO A 121 4.34 -15.90 5.23
C PRO A 121 3.07 -15.96 6.11
N THR A 122 2.66 -14.84 6.69
CA THR A 122 1.57 -14.76 7.68
C THR A 122 0.21 -14.39 7.07
N PHE A 123 0.23 -13.79 5.87
CA PHE A 123 -0.98 -13.23 5.27
C PHE A 123 -2.06 -14.29 5.01
N TYR A 124 -1.70 -15.43 4.41
CA TYR A 124 -2.65 -16.53 4.19
C TYR A 124 -3.27 -17.01 5.50
N ALA A 125 -2.45 -17.28 6.50
CA ALA A 125 -2.90 -17.73 7.83
C ALA A 125 -3.90 -16.75 8.47
N SER A 126 -3.76 -15.46 8.19
CA SER A 126 -4.64 -14.43 8.74
C SER A 126 -5.98 -14.31 8.02
N VAL A 127 -6.07 -14.68 6.73
CA VAL A 127 -7.31 -14.60 5.95
C VAL A 127 -8.00 -15.95 5.76
N MET A 128 -7.34 -17.08 6.04
CA MET A 128 -7.79 -18.42 5.65
C MET A 128 -9.19 -18.80 6.14
N ARG A 129 -9.67 -18.24 7.26
CA ARG A 129 -11.04 -18.48 7.74
C ARG A 129 -12.11 -17.74 6.94
N ASN A 130 -11.71 -16.77 6.14
CA ASN A 130 -12.58 -15.95 5.29
C ASN A 130 -12.58 -16.41 3.83
N LEU A 131 -11.77 -17.43 3.48
CA LEU A 131 -11.66 -17.90 2.12
C LEU A 131 -12.88 -18.72 1.73
N GLU A 132 -13.43 -18.43 0.56
CA GLU A 132 -14.44 -19.24 -0.09
C GLU A 132 -13.76 -20.36 -0.93
N GLU A 133 -14.57 -21.33 -1.36
CA GLU A 133 -14.12 -22.42 -2.22
C GLU A 133 -13.49 -21.84 -3.51
N ASN A 134 -12.28 -22.28 -3.84
CA ASN A 134 -11.46 -21.85 -4.98
C ASN A 134 -10.81 -20.43 -4.87
N GLU A 135 -10.97 -19.67 -3.80
CA GLU A 135 -10.31 -18.35 -3.68
C GLU A 135 -8.77 -18.45 -3.63
N VAL A 136 -8.22 -19.56 -3.14
CA VAL A 136 -6.75 -19.78 -3.12
C VAL A 136 -6.19 -19.86 -4.55
N GLU A 137 -6.94 -20.48 -5.48
CA GLU A 137 -6.54 -20.62 -6.88
C GLU A 137 -6.68 -19.28 -7.64
N ASP A 138 -7.67 -18.48 -7.28
CA ASP A 138 -7.98 -17.21 -7.92
C ASP A 138 -7.07 -16.06 -7.47
N HIS A 139 -6.43 -16.18 -6.29
CA HIS A 139 -5.69 -15.07 -5.70
C HIS A 139 -4.17 -15.28 -5.73
N PRO A 140 -3.39 -14.49 -6.50
CA PRO A 140 -1.95 -14.73 -6.71
C PRO A 140 -1.11 -14.80 -5.42
N PHE A 141 -1.52 -14.05 -4.39
CA PHE A 141 -0.81 -13.98 -3.11
C PHE A 141 -1.11 -15.17 -2.18
N LEU A 142 -2.02 -16.07 -2.55
CA LEU A 142 -2.40 -17.23 -1.75
C LEU A 142 -1.87 -18.57 -2.30
N GLN A 143 -1.27 -18.57 -3.49
CA GLN A 143 -0.92 -19.81 -4.21
C GLN A 143 0.29 -20.58 -3.66
N ASN A 144 1.14 -19.97 -2.83
CA ASN A 144 2.41 -20.59 -2.37
C ASN A 144 2.33 -21.10 -0.92
N GLN A 145 1.20 -21.72 -0.51
CA GLN A 145 0.97 -22.09 0.87
C GLN A 145 1.16 -23.61 1.13
N THR A 146 1.53 -23.95 2.36
CA THR A 146 1.70 -25.35 2.81
C THR A 146 0.46 -25.84 3.56
N ASP A 147 0.23 -27.16 3.60
CA ASP A 147 -0.99 -27.77 4.17
C ASP A 147 -1.15 -27.64 5.69
N ASP A 148 -0.09 -27.32 6.43
CA ASP A 148 -0.07 -27.27 7.90
C ASP A 148 -0.09 -25.84 8.49
N VAL A 149 -0.86 -24.93 7.90
CA VAL A 149 -0.91 -23.52 8.35
C VAL A 149 -1.86 -23.37 9.55
N VAL A 150 -1.35 -22.77 10.63
CA VAL A 150 -2.17 -22.42 11.81
C VAL A 150 -2.85 -21.06 11.58
N PRO A 151 -4.19 -20.97 11.73
CA PRO A 151 -4.90 -19.69 11.58
C PRO A 151 -4.40 -18.63 12.56
N ILE A 152 -4.39 -17.37 12.09
CA ILE A 152 -4.05 -16.19 12.88
C ILE A 152 -5.32 -15.37 13.06
N ASP A 153 -5.96 -15.51 14.23
CA ASP A 153 -7.20 -14.80 14.56
C ASP A 153 -6.95 -13.61 15.51
N THR A 154 -5.88 -13.67 16.30
CA THR A 154 -5.55 -12.69 17.33
C THR A 154 -4.11 -12.18 17.18
N TYR A 155 -3.79 -11.07 17.84
CA TYR A 155 -2.40 -10.57 17.91
C TYR A 155 -1.46 -11.56 18.62
N GLU A 156 -1.98 -12.33 19.57
CA GLU A 156 -1.25 -13.40 20.26
C GLU A 156 -0.92 -14.54 19.30
N ASP A 157 -1.86 -14.96 18.46
CA ASP A 157 -1.61 -15.96 17.40
C ASP A 157 -0.52 -15.47 16.45
N LEU A 158 -0.62 -14.21 15.99
CA LEU A 158 0.39 -13.61 15.13
C LEU A 158 1.78 -13.65 15.76
N MET A 159 1.92 -13.20 17.01
CA MET A 159 3.20 -13.24 17.72
C MET A 159 3.71 -14.67 17.94
N ASN A 160 2.83 -15.63 18.21
CA ASN A 160 3.19 -17.04 18.37
C ASN A 160 3.69 -17.63 17.05
N VAL A 161 3.03 -17.37 15.93
CA VAL A 161 3.49 -17.82 14.61
C VAL A 161 4.86 -17.20 14.28
N ILE A 162 5.00 -15.89 14.41
CA ILE A 162 6.27 -15.19 14.17
C ILE A 162 7.42 -15.77 15.01
N ALA A 163 7.15 -16.10 16.27
CA ALA A 163 8.15 -16.68 17.18
C ALA A 163 8.68 -18.06 16.75
N THR A 164 7.98 -18.78 15.88
CA THR A 164 8.41 -20.10 15.38
C THR A 164 9.24 -20.01 14.11
N LEU A 165 9.15 -18.89 13.38
CA LEU A 165 9.81 -18.74 12.09
C LEU A 165 11.34 -18.70 12.25
N ASP A 166 12.02 -19.48 11.43
CA ASP A 166 13.48 -19.45 11.31
C ASP A 166 13.86 -18.44 10.23
N LEU A 167 14.25 -17.25 10.65
CA LEU A 167 14.53 -16.16 9.76
C LEU A 167 15.81 -15.41 10.14
N GLU A 168 16.41 -14.76 9.18
CA GLU A 168 17.52 -13.83 9.38
C GLU A 168 17.02 -12.40 9.14
N LEU A 169 17.46 -11.46 9.97
CA LEU A 169 17.16 -10.05 9.72
C LEU A 169 17.86 -9.59 8.44
N LEU A 170 17.18 -8.75 7.66
CA LEU A 170 17.75 -8.09 6.47
C LEU A 170 18.94 -7.21 6.82
N GLY A 171 18.94 -6.68 8.03
CA GLY A 171 19.97 -5.85 8.63
C GLY A 171 19.54 -5.38 10.01
N PRO A 172 20.39 -4.62 10.73
CA PRO A 172 20.01 -4.00 12.00
C PRO A 172 18.75 -3.11 11.84
N PRO A 173 17.90 -2.97 12.88
CA PRO A 173 16.77 -2.06 12.83
C PRO A 173 17.19 -0.65 12.41
N GLY A 174 16.45 -0.06 11.46
CA GLY A 174 16.73 1.25 10.89
C GLY A 174 17.66 1.27 9.67
N THR A 175 18.14 0.13 9.19
CA THR A 175 19.11 0.08 8.07
C THR A 175 18.55 -0.43 6.74
N GLU A 176 17.41 -1.13 6.78
CA GLU A 176 16.79 -1.75 5.60
C GLU A 176 15.29 -1.47 5.58
N PHE A 177 14.76 -1.13 4.42
CA PHE A 177 13.32 -1.02 4.21
C PHE A 177 12.74 -2.36 3.80
N SER A 178 11.69 -2.78 4.49
CA SER A 178 10.86 -3.93 4.09
C SER A 178 9.44 -3.68 4.57
N TYR A 179 8.52 -3.43 3.64
CA TYR A 179 7.12 -3.18 3.93
C TYR A 179 6.51 -4.37 4.68
N SER A 180 5.87 -4.12 5.82
CA SER A 180 5.38 -5.16 6.72
C SER A 180 3.95 -4.90 7.18
N ASN A 181 3.05 -5.81 6.84
CA ASN A 181 1.70 -5.83 7.40
C ASN A 181 1.74 -6.25 8.89
N ASP A 182 2.62 -7.19 9.24
CA ASP A 182 2.76 -7.70 10.60
C ASP A 182 3.23 -6.63 11.59
N GLY A 183 4.18 -5.79 11.18
CA GLY A 183 4.63 -4.66 12.00
C GLY A 183 3.47 -3.70 12.31
N PHE A 184 2.62 -3.41 11.33
CA PHE A 184 1.44 -2.57 11.51
C PHE A 184 0.34 -3.28 12.32
N ALA A 185 0.15 -4.58 12.15
CA ALA A 185 -0.73 -5.39 13.01
C ALA A 185 -0.31 -5.27 14.48
N LEU A 186 0.98 -5.41 14.77
CA LEU A 186 1.53 -5.27 16.13
C LEU A 186 1.43 -3.83 16.67
N LEU A 187 1.44 -2.79 15.82
CA LEU A 187 1.09 -1.43 16.25
C LEU A 187 -0.37 -1.36 16.74
N GLY A 188 -1.29 -2.10 16.09
CA GLY A 188 -2.67 -2.25 16.57
C GLY A 188 -2.72 -2.82 17.99
N ALA A 189 -1.97 -3.91 18.25
CA ALA A 189 -1.86 -4.50 19.58
C ALA A 189 -1.31 -3.50 20.63
N ILE A 190 -0.32 -2.69 20.25
CA ILE A 190 0.23 -1.64 21.13
C ILE A 190 -0.83 -0.58 21.44
N ILE A 191 -1.58 -0.13 20.42
CA ILE A 191 -2.66 0.84 20.60
C ILE A 191 -3.70 0.32 21.59
N GLU A 192 -4.14 -0.95 21.48
CA GLU A 192 -5.08 -1.57 22.41
C GLU A 192 -4.55 -1.58 23.85
N ARG A 193 -3.34 -2.07 24.04
CA ARG A 193 -2.72 -2.16 25.38
C ARG A 193 -2.52 -0.81 26.06
N VAL A 194 -2.11 0.18 25.30
CA VAL A 194 -1.83 1.52 25.82
C VAL A 194 -3.11 2.33 26.05
N SER A 195 -4.13 2.17 25.20
CA SER A 195 -5.38 2.90 25.29
C SER A 195 -6.40 2.23 26.21
N GLY A 196 -6.36 0.89 26.34
CA GLY A 196 -7.38 0.09 27.02
C GLY A 196 -8.67 -0.08 26.20
N LYS A 197 -8.64 0.23 24.90
CA LYS A 197 -9.77 0.08 23.96
C LYS A 197 -9.35 -0.84 22.82
N SER A 198 -10.32 -1.49 22.13
CA SER A 198 -9.99 -2.16 20.88
C SER A 198 -9.46 -1.15 19.86
N TYR A 199 -8.63 -1.62 18.93
CA TYR A 199 -8.05 -0.79 17.88
C TYR A 199 -9.13 -0.04 17.08
N GLU A 200 -10.18 -0.73 16.68
CA GLU A 200 -11.28 -0.17 15.88
C GLU A 200 -12.05 0.89 16.66
N THR A 201 -12.34 0.62 17.93
CA THR A 201 -13.00 1.59 18.83
C THR A 201 -12.13 2.85 18.98
N TYR A 202 -10.82 2.67 19.18
CA TYR A 202 -9.93 3.81 19.30
C TYR A 202 -9.92 4.67 18.04
N VAL A 203 -9.72 4.05 16.87
CA VAL A 203 -9.69 4.76 15.58
C VAL A 203 -11.03 5.46 15.31
N LYS A 204 -12.16 4.78 15.60
CA LYS A 204 -13.48 5.36 15.43
C LYS A 204 -13.66 6.62 16.27
N GLU A 205 -13.48 6.51 17.57
CA GLU A 205 -13.77 7.60 18.52
C GLU A 205 -12.79 8.78 18.43
N HIS A 206 -11.50 8.51 18.08
CA HIS A 206 -10.46 9.54 18.12
C HIS A 206 -10.04 10.07 16.75
N ILE A 207 -10.44 9.41 15.65
CA ILE A 207 -10.07 9.83 14.29
C ILE A 207 -11.30 9.98 13.40
N ILE A 208 -12.08 8.90 13.20
CA ILE A 208 -13.17 8.87 12.23
C ILE A 208 -14.29 9.85 12.63
N ASP A 209 -14.85 9.70 13.82
CA ASP A 209 -15.96 10.54 14.31
C ASP A 209 -15.58 12.02 14.42
N PRO A 210 -14.41 12.40 14.98
CA PRO A 210 -14.01 13.81 15.06
C PRO A 210 -13.71 14.49 13.71
N ILE A 211 -13.33 13.71 12.67
CA ILE A 211 -13.16 14.23 11.30
C ILE A 211 -14.52 14.38 10.61
N GLY A 212 -15.54 13.65 11.04
CA GLY A 212 -16.87 13.60 10.41
C GLY A 212 -16.90 12.67 9.20
N MET A 213 -16.23 11.52 9.29
CA MET A 213 -16.19 10.49 8.24
C MET A 213 -17.38 9.53 8.43
N GLU A 214 -18.57 9.97 8.01
CA GLU A 214 -19.85 9.36 8.34
C GLU A 214 -20.05 7.94 7.75
N HIS A 215 -19.37 7.63 6.65
CA HIS A 215 -19.47 6.34 5.95
C HIS A 215 -18.13 5.59 5.96
N THR A 216 -17.42 5.69 7.10
CA THR A 216 -16.12 5.03 7.30
C THR A 216 -16.19 4.12 8.51
N SER A 217 -15.91 2.82 8.31
CA SER A 217 -15.91 1.83 9.39
C SER A 217 -15.06 0.60 9.02
N PHE A 218 -14.63 -0.14 10.06
CA PHE A 218 -14.11 -1.50 9.90
C PHE A 218 -15.23 -2.51 9.66
N PHE A 219 -16.44 -2.24 10.12
CA PHE A 219 -17.58 -3.14 10.09
C PHE A 219 -18.71 -2.57 9.24
N LEU A 220 -19.14 -3.28 8.19
CA LEU A 220 -20.22 -2.83 7.30
C LEU A 220 -21.56 -2.72 8.04
N GLU A 221 -21.79 -3.56 9.04
CA GLU A 221 -22.99 -3.55 9.88
C GLU A 221 -23.13 -2.24 10.69
N GLU A 222 -22.04 -1.54 10.98
CA GLU A 222 -22.08 -0.23 11.66
C GLU A 222 -22.60 0.90 10.76
N LEU A 223 -22.63 0.68 9.45
CA LEU A 223 -23.19 1.65 8.49
C LEU A 223 -24.72 1.66 8.44
N ASN A 224 -25.39 0.89 9.34
CA ASN A 224 -26.83 0.98 9.66
C ASN A 224 -27.76 1.10 8.44
N GLY A 225 -27.69 0.14 7.51
CA GLY A 225 -28.58 0.10 6.35
C GLY A 225 -28.18 1.06 5.21
N TYR A 226 -26.98 1.59 5.25
CA TYR A 226 -26.43 2.33 4.12
C TYR A 226 -26.22 1.38 2.92
N GLU A 227 -26.97 1.61 1.84
CA GLU A 227 -27.02 0.68 0.70
C GLU A 227 -25.97 0.98 -0.37
N ASN A 228 -25.31 2.16 -0.32
CA ASN A 228 -24.32 2.55 -1.33
C ASN A 228 -22.94 1.96 -1.02
N ILE A 229 -22.88 0.64 -0.93
CA ILE A 229 -21.68 -0.16 -0.71
C ILE A 229 -21.36 -0.92 -1.99
N THR A 230 -20.09 -0.95 -2.39
CA THR A 230 -19.69 -1.67 -3.60
C THR A 230 -19.66 -3.17 -3.39
N LYS A 231 -19.97 -3.95 -4.44
CA LYS A 231 -19.56 -5.35 -4.54
C LYS A 231 -18.09 -5.42 -4.88
N LEU A 232 -17.43 -6.49 -4.48
CA LEU A 232 -16.04 -6.77 -4.83
C LEU A 232 -15.97 -7.66 -6.07
N TYR A 233 -14.95 -7.44 -6.87
CA TYR A 233 -14.65 -8.20 -8.09
C TYR A 233 -13.19 -8.64 -8.06
N ILE A 234 -12.92 -9.80 -8.62
CA ILE A 234 -11.57 -10.34 -8.76
C ILE A 234 -11.32 -10.74 -10.22
N MET A 235 -10.04 -10.80 -10.59
CA MET A 235 -9.60 -11.27 -11.89
C MET A 235 -9.31 -12.75 -11.81
N ARG A 236 -10.13 -13.59 -12.46
CA ARG A 236 -9.97 -15.05 -12.50
C ARG A 236 -9.24 -15.47 -13.78
N ASP A 237 -8.20 -16.27 -13.64
CA ASP A 237 -7.50 -16.87 -14.77
C ASP A 237 -8.29 -18.08 -15.27
N LYS A 238 -8.58 -18.13 -16.57
CA LYS A 238 -9.26 -19.23 -17.26
C LYS A 238 -8.31 -20.00 -18.19
N GLY A 239 -7.01 -19.72 -18.10
CA GLY A 239 -5.96 -20.37 -18.88
C GLY A 239 -5.74 -19.73 -20.25
N ASP A 240 -6.78 -19.41 -21.01
CA ASP A 240 -6.72 -18.75 -22.33
C ASP A 240 -7.06 -17.25 -22.26
N HIS A 241 -7.74 -16.81 -21.21
CA HIS A 241 -8.08 -15.41 -20.95
C HIS A 241 -8.29 -15.16 -19.45
N LYS A 242 -8.33 -13.89 -19.06
CA LYS A 242 -8.70 -13.45 -17.72
C LYS A 242 -10.13 -12.90 -17.74
N GLU A 243 -10.92 -13.23 -16.73
CA GLU A 243 -12.32 -12.83 -16.57
C GLU A 243 -12.51 -12.11 -15.24
N VAL A 244 -13.23 -11.00 -15.26
CA VAL A 244 -13.64 -10.30 -14.02
C VAL A 244 -14.92 -10.95 -13.51
N VAL A 245 -14.87 -11.46 -12.29
CA VAL A 245 -16.01 -12.14 -11.65
C VAL A 245 -16.36 -11.47 -10.32
N SER A 246 -17.64 -11.51 -9.94
CA SER A 246 -18.08 -11.05 -8.64
C SER A 246 -17.56 -11.97 -7.54
N SER A 247 -17.00 -11.40 -6.47
CA SER A 247 -16.54 -12.10 -5.28
C SER A 247 -16.97 -11.29 -4.05
N PRO A 248 -18.23 -11.36 -3.64
CA PRO A 248 -18.84 -10.41 -2.71
C PRO A 248 -18.35 -10.55 -1.28
N ASN A 249 -17.66 -11.63 -0.95
CA ASN A 249 -17.12 -11.86 0.39
C ASN A 249 -16.02 -10.86 0.74
N TRP A 250 -16.25 -10.03 1.75
CA TRP A 250 -15.23 -9.11 2.29
C TRP A 250 -14.32 -9.88 3.24
N TRP A 251 -13.03 -9.89 2.94
CA TRP A 251 -12.08 -10.40 3.92
C TRP A 251 -12.02 -9.49 5.13
N ASP A 252 -11.90 -10.13 6.29
CA ASP A 252 -11.66 -9.47 7.56
C ASP A 252 -10.75 -10.35 8.43
N THR A 253 -9.75 -9.76 9.04
CA THR A 253 -8.83 -10.43 9.94
C THR A 253 -8.53 -9.55 11.13
N PRO A 254 -9.07 -9.89 12.33
CA PRO A 254 -8.91 -9.08 13.54
C PRO A 254 -7.45 -8.76 13.86
N ALA A 255 -6.55 -9.75 13.70
CA ALA A 255 -5.12 -9.59 13.93
C ALA A 255 -4.42 -8.59 12.97
N SER A 256 -5.03 -8.24 11.84
CA SER A 256 -4.38 -7.40 10.82
C SER A 256 -5.15 -6.12 10.46
N ARG A 257 -6.24 -5.81 11.19
CA ARG A 257 -7.06 -4.62 10.90
C ARG A 257 -6.26 -3.32 10.93
N ALA A 258 -5.24 -3.23 11.76
CA ALA A 258 -4.36 -2.07 11.82
C ALA A 258 -3.43 -1.91 10.59
N ALA A 259 -3.30 -2.95 9.78
CA ALA A 259 -2.53 -2.92 8.53
C ALA A 259 -3.39 -2.67 7.29
N GLY A 260 -4.72 -2.93 7.39
CA GLY A 260 -5.68 -2.81 6.28
C GLY A 260 -7.13 -2.88 6.79
N PHE A 261 -8.09 -3.17 5.90
CA PHE A 261 -9.49 -3.52 6.21
C PHE A 261 -10.43 -2.38 6.59
N LEU A 262 -10.00 -1.14 6.71
CA LEU A 262 -10.90 0.00 6.83
C LEU A 262 -11.66 0.19 5.50
N LYS A 263 -12.95 0.53 5.59
CA LYS A 263 -13.81 0.84 4.46
C LYS A 263 -14.20 2.31 4.56
N SER A 264 -14.27 3.00 3.41
CA SER A 264 -14.54 4.44 3.37
C SER A 264 -15.10 4.87 2.02
N THR A 265 -15.43 6.14 1.89
CA THR A 265 -15.85 6.79 0.66
C THR A 265 -14.78 7.78 0.16
N VAL A 266 -14.83 8.15 -1.11
CA VAL A 266 -13.94 9.21 -1.63
C VAL A 266 -14.16 10.52 -0.88
N ARG A 267 -15.39 10.88 -0.55
CA ARG A 267 -15.70 12.08 0.24
C ARG A 267 -15.06 12.08 1.62
N ASP A 268 -15.19 11.00 2.36
CA ASP A 268 -14.63 10.91 3.71
C ASP A 268 -13.10 10.91 3.69
N MET A 269 -12.51 10.22 2.72
CA MET A 269 -11.05 10.22 2.54
C MET A 269 -10.51 11.60 2.14
N LEU A 270 -11.26 12.40 1.38
CA LEU A 270 -10.90 13.81 1.12
C LEU A 270 -10.96 14.69 2.38
N ARG A 271 -11.90 14.43 3.31
CA ARG A 271 -11.90 15.06 4.65
C ARG A 271 -10.67 14.68 5.47
N TYR A 272 -10.29 13.40 5.39
CA TYR A 272 -9.09 12.89 6.05
C TYR A 272 -7.80 13.54 5.51
N THR A 273 -7.66 13.68 4.19
CA THR A 273 -6.50 14.36 3.60
C THR A 273 -6.44 15.85 3.91
N ASP A 274 -7.59 16.53 3.98
CA ASP A 274 -7.69 17.95 4.34
C ASP A 274 -7.15 18.21 5.76
N MET A 275 -7.37 17.28 6.68
CA MET A 275 -6.81 17.36 8.04
C MET A 275 -5.27 17.47 8.02
N PHE A 276 -4.58 16.70 7.17
CA PHE A 276 -3.12 16.83 7.02
C PHE A 276 -2.71 18.16 6.43
N CYS A 277 -3.39 18.63 5.40
CA CYS A 277 -3.12 19.93 4.78
C CYS A 277 -3.34 21.11 5.77
N LYS A 278 -4.23 20.92 6.75
CA LYS A 278 -4.52 21.91 7.81
C LYS A 278 -3.71 21.68 9.09
N GLY A 279 -2.60 20.95 9.02
CA GLY A 279 -1.73 20.73 10.18
C GLY A 279 -2.42 20.04 11.35
N GLY A 280 -3.26 19.05 11.05
CA GLY A 280 -3.97 18.21 12.02
C GLY A 280 -5.31 18.77 12.50
N LEU A 281 -5.83 19.84 11.86
CA LEU A 281 -7.12 20.44 12.20
C LEU A 281 -8.18 20.03 11.18
N THR A 282 -9.34 19.59 11.66
CA THR A 282 -10.48 19.26 10.81
C THR A 282 -11.23 20.50 10.32
N ALA A 283 -12.06 20.38 9.29
CA ALA A 283 -12.95 21.45 8.86
C ALA A 283 -13.93 21.89 9.98
N GLY A 284 -14.30 20.98 10.88
CA GLY A 284 -15.15 21.26 12.05
C GLY A 284 -14.41 21.91 13.23
N GLY A 285 -13.09 22.15 13.12
CA GLY A 285 -12.29 22.76 14.17
C GLY A 285 -11.74 21.80 15.23
N ASN A 286 -11.97 20.49 15.10
CA ASN A 286 -11.40 19.48 15.98
C ASN A 286 -9.91 19.29 15.65
N ARG A 287 -9.06 19.16 16.68
CA ARG A 287 -7.66 18.81 16.49
C ARG A 287 -7.45 17.31 16.62
N ILE A 288 -6.99 16.70 15.53
CA ILE A 288 -6.68 15.27 15.46
C ILE A 288 -5.22 15.02 15.87
N LEU A 289 -4.30 15.86 15.37
CA LEU A 289 -2.86 15.85 15.68
C LEU A 289 -2.35 17.28 15.84
N THR A 290 -1.26 17.46 16.56
CA THR A 290 -0.51 18.71 16.53
C THR A 290 0.17 18.90 15.17
N PRO A 291 0.49 20.15 14.74
CA PRO A 291 1.25 20.39 13.52
C PRO A 291 2.60 19.66 13.50
N GLU A 292 3.24 19.52 14.65
CA GLU A 292 4.51 18.80 14.83
C GLU A 292 4.35 17.31 14.53
N SER A 293 3.25 16.69 14.97
CA SER A 293 2.96 15.29 14.69
C SER A 293 2.60 15.06 13.21
N VAL A 294 1.87 15.98 12.60
CA VAL A 294 1.63 15.96 11.15
C VAL A 294 2.96 16.03 10.40
N GLN A 295 3.85 16.96 10.79
CA GLN A 295 5.17 17.06 10.16
C GLN A 295 6.00 15.79 10.33
N ARG A 296 5.92 15.11 11.49
CA ARG A 296 6.57 13.81 11.69
C ARG A 296 6.00 12.74 10.75
N MET A 297 4.69 12.71 10.50
CA MET A 297 4.10 11.75 9.57
C MET A 297 4.62 11.91 8.15
N ILE A 298 4.82 13.14 7.70
CA ILE A 298 5.27 13.47 6.32
C ILE A 298 6.78 13.76 6.23
N THR A 299 7.56 13.31 7.22
CA THR A 299 9.03 13.35 7.17
C THR A 299 9.54 12.15 6.39
N PRO A 300 10.43 12.35 5.40
CA PRO A 300 11.01 11.26 4.60
C PRO A 300 12.09 10.54 5.42
N TYR A 301 11.72 9.48 6.16
CA TYR A 301 12.65 8.76 7.03
C TYR A 301 13.56 7.79 6.28
N PHE A 302 12.99 7.00 5.37
CA PHE A 302 13.75 5.95 4.70
C PHE A 302 13.31 5.80 3.22
N PRO A 303 14.26 5.58 2.26
CA PRO A 303 13.90 5.30 0.87
C PRO A 303 13.04 4.03 0.77
N THR A 304 11.97 4.08 -0.03
CA THR A 304 11.07 2.91 -0.19
C THR A 304 11.59 1.90 -1.21
N GLU A 305 12.45 2.35 -2.11
CA GLU A 305 12.87 1.59 -3.30
C GLU A 305 11.70 1.10 -4.19
N MET A 306 10.48 1.66 -4.00
CA MET A 306 9.32 1.36 -4.84
C MET A 306 9.29 2.21 -6.12
N VAL A 307 9.66 3.47 -5.99
CA VAL A 307 9.88 4.41 -7.10
C VAL A 307 11.08 5.29 -6.74
N PRO A 308 11.96 5.63 -7.70
CA PRO A 308 13.11 6.48 -7.42
C PRO A 308 12.70 7.82 -6.79
N GLY A 309 13.35 8.20 -5.69
CA GLY A 309 13.08 9.45 -4.98
C GLY A 309 11.90 9.41 -4.00
N GLN A 310 11.27 8.26 -3.84
CA GLN A 310 10.27 8.05 -2.80
C GLN A 310 10.86 7.61 -1.47
N PHE A 311 10.27 8.10 -0.40
CA PHE A 311 10.61 7.77 0.99
C PHE A 311 9.36 7.30 1.73
N TYR A 312 9.55 6.59 2.82
CA TYR A 312 8.48 6.25 3.77
C TYR A 312 8.57 7.15 4.99
N GLY A 313 7.43 7.72 5.36
CA GLY A 313 7.20 8.44 6.60
C GLY A 313 6.54 7.54 7.65
N TYR A 314 5.62 8.08 8.42
CA TYR A 314 4.78 7.28 9.30
C TYR A 314 3.48 6.89 8.60
N GLY A 315 3.46 5.67 8.02
CA GLY A 315 2.30 5.15 7.31
C GLY A 315 1.92 5.92 6.03
N LEU A 316 2.86 6.69 5.48
CA LEU A 316 2.70 7.51 4.27
C LEU A 316 3.96 7.40 3.40
N VAL A 317 3.78 7.44 2.09
CA VAL A 317 4.85 7.54 1.09
C VAL A 317 5.05 9.01 0.74
N ILE A 318 6.28 9.45 0.67
CA ILE A 318 6.65 10.84 0.39
C ILE A 318 7.52 10.88 -0.85
N ASN A 319 7.05 11.55 -1.90
CA ASN A 319 7.87 11.97 -3.01
C ASN A 319 8.27 13.43 -2.75
N SER A 320 9.55 13.63 -2.43
CA SER A 320 10.04 14.96 -2.04
C SER A 320 10.17 15.92 -3.20
N ASP A 321 10.16 15.40 -4.44
CA ASP A 321 10.30 16.18 -5.67
C ASP A 321 9.40 15.62 -6.79
N TYR A 322 8.08 15.76 -6.62
CA TYR A 322 7.13 15.51 -7.69
C TYR A 322 6.93 16.79 -8.51
N TYR A 323 7.72 16.95 -9.56
CA TYR A 323 7.76 18.19 -10.36
C TYR A 323 7.97 19.46 -9.51
N GLY A 324 8.91 19.43 -8.56
CA GLY A 324 9.24 20.54 -7.69
C GLY A 324 8.32 20.73 -6.47
N LYS A 325 7.41 19.78 -6.20
CA LYS A 325 6.47 19.80 -5.07
C LYS A 325 6.60 18.54 -4.24
N LYS A 326 6.35 18.65 -2.94
CA LYS A 326 6.23 17.47 -2.09
C LYS A 326 4.84 16.84 -2.30
N LEU A 327 4.82 15.61 -2.83
CA LEU A 327 3.64 14.76 -2.89
C LEU A 327 3.68 13.75 -1.75
N VAL A 328 2.61 13.70 -0.97
CA VAL A 328 2.39 12.68 0.07
C VAL A 328 1.26 11.78 -0.38
N GLU A 329 1.45 10.48 -0.29
CA GLU A 329 0.51 9.51 -0.82
C GLU A 329 0.51 8.18 -0.05
N HIS A 330 -0.46 7.36 -0.27
CA HIS A 330 -0.44 5.93 0.04
C HIS A 330 -1.44 5.19 -0.84
N SER A 331 -1.03 4.02 -1.33
CA SER A 331 -1.93 3.09 -2.03
C SER A 331 -2.50 2.05 -1.07
N GLY A 332 -3.61 1.46 -1.47
CA GLY A 332 -4.21 0.33 -0.76
C GLY A 332 -4.59 -0.78 -1.73
N GLY A 333 -4.33 -2.01 -1.35
CA GLY A 333 -4.73 -3.20 -2.08
C GLY A 333 -5.14 -4.30 -1.11
N ILE A 334 -6.23 -4.96 -1.43
CA ILE A 334 -6.69 -6.19 -0.83
C ILE A 334 -7.69 -6.82 -1.81
N LYS A 335 -8.15 -8.04 -1.58
CA LYS A 335 -9.16 -8.71 -2.43
C LYS A 335 -10.25 -7.73 -2.88
N GLY A 336 -10.42 -7.61 -4.19
CA GLY A 336 -11.45 -6.77 -4.79
C GLY A 336 -11.32 -5.26 -4.51
N VAL A 337 -10.15 -4.80 -4.09
CA VAL A 337 -9.92 -3.39 -3.74
C VAL A 337 -8.60 -2.90 -4.30
N THR A 338 -8.64 -1.75 -4.94
CA THR A 338 -7.45 -0.91 -5.14
C THR A 338 -7.81 0.54 -4.80
N ALA A 339 -6.97 1.18 -4.00
CA ALA A 339 -7.19 2.52 -3.51
C ALA A 339 -5.92 3.38 -3.66
N GLN A 340 -6.11 4.66 -3.91
CA GLN A 340 -5.03 5.65 -3.93
C GLN A 340 -5.49 6.91 -3.22
N MET A 341 -4.65 7.43 -2.34
CA MET A 341 -4.80 8.70 -1.66
C MET A 341 -3.54 9.52 -1.86
N CYS A 342 -3.68 10.80 -2.19
CA CYS A 342 -2.56 11.72 -2.27
C CYS A 342 -2.94 13.13 -1.84
N PHE A 343 -1.93 13.92 -1.42
CA PHE A 343 -2.11 15.34 -1.12
C PHE A 343 -0.77 16.11 -1.21
N PHE A 344 -0.88 17.41 -1.43
CA PHE A 344 0.24 18.35 -1.43
C PHE A 344 0.10 19.28 -0.24
N PRO A 345 0.89 19.09 0.85
CA PRO A 345 0.75 19.86 2.07
C PRO A 345 0.84 21.38 1.86
N GLU A 346 1.73 21.82 0.97
CA GLU A 346 1.99 23.23 0.71
C GLU A 346 0.87 23.92 -0.07
N THR A 347 0.11 23.16 -0.86
CA THR A 347 -0.90 23.75 -1.74
C THR A 347 -2.32 23.45 -1.32
N GLY A 348 -2.55 22.51 -0.42
CA GLY A 348 -3.88 22.06 -0.01
C GLY A 348 -4.63 21.26 -1.10
N LEU A 349 -3.96 20.86 -2.20
CA LEU A 349 -4.54 19.98 -3.21
C LEU A 349 -4.50 18.53 -2.70
N ALA A 350 -5.61 17.82 -2.85
CA ALA A 350 -5.74 16.42 -2.47
C ALA A 350 -6.54 15.63 -3.50
N GLY A 351 -6.24 14.35 -3.66
CA GLY A 351 -6.94 13.43 -4.53
C GLY A 351 -7.12 12.06 -3.90
N VAL A 352 -8.26 11.43 -4.18
CA VAL A 352 -8.59 10.07 -3.77
C VAL A 352 -9.23 9.33 -4.94
N ALA A 353 -8.78 8.10 -5.20
CA ALA A 353 -9.39 7.19 -6.16
C ALA A 353 -9.56 5.80 -5.53
N LEU A 354 -10.78 5.26 -5.62
CA LEU A 354 -11.15 3.97 -5.03
C LEU A 354 -11.79 3.08 -6.09
N SER A 355 -11.43 1.80 -6.10
CA SER A 355 -11.90 0.80 -7.06
C SER A 355 -12.37 -0.47 -6.38
N ASN A 356 -13.29 -1.18 -7.02
CA ASN A 356 -13.82 -2.48 -6.59
C ASN A 356 -13.19 -3.68 -7.30
N LEU A 357 -12.00 -3.51 -7.83
CA LEU A 357 -11.18 -4.58 -8.40
C LEU A 357 -9.75 -4.45 -7.88
N GLU A 358 -9.14 -5.58 -7.52
CA GLU A 358 -7.72 -5.60 -7.16
C GLU A 358 -6.81 -5.35 -8.38
N LEU A 359 -5.60 -4.82 -8.13
CA LEU A 359 -4.60 -4.49 -9.16
C LEU A 359 -5.14 -3.55 -10.26
N SER A 360 -6.19 -2.78 -9.97
CA SER A 360 -6.72 -1.81 -10.92
C SER A 360 -5.81 -0.57 -11.05
N PRO A 361 -5.84 0.16 -12.18
CA PRO A 361 -4.87 1.21 -12.49
C PRO A 361 -5.21 2.57 -11.80
N VAL A 362 -5.74 2.56 -10.56
CA VAL A 362 -6.16 3.80 -9.88
C VAL A 362 -5.00 4.79 -9.65
N LEU A 363 -3.76 4.27 -9.47
CA LEU A 363 -2.58 5.14 -9.35
C LEU A 363 -2.31 5.88 -10.67
N ALA A 364 -2.37 5.17 -11.81
CA ALA A 364 -2.22 5.79 -13.13
C ALA A 364 -3.29 6.87 -13.38
N VAL A 365 -4.54 6.55 -13.04
CA VAL A 365 -5.67 7.48 -13.13
C VAL A 365 -5.42 8.72 -12.25
N MET A 366 -4.98 8.53 -11.01
CA MET A 366 -4.68 9.65 -10.09
C MET A 366 -3.53 10.53 -10.63
N LEU A 367 -2.40 9.93 -11.02
CA LEU A 367 -1.26 10.68 -11.55
C LEU A 367 -1.62 11.39 -12.87
N GLY A 368 -2.43 10.75 -13.71
CA GLY A 368 -2.97 11.35 -14.93
C GLY A 368 -3.79 12.62 -14.64
N ALA A 369 -4.64 12.60 -13.61
CA ALA A 369 -5.38 13.78 -13.19
C ALA A 369 -4.47 14.89 -12.68
N LEU A 370 -3.47 14.57 -11.84
CA LEU A 370 -2.50 15.54 -11.34
C LEU A 370 -1.67 16.17 -12.47
N ASN A 371 -1.28 15.38 -13.46
CA ASN A 371 -0.57 15.87 -14.65
C ASN A 371 -1.46 16.81 -15.48
N SER A 372 -2.69 16.40 -15.75
CA SER A 372 -3.65 17.19 -16.54
C SER A 372 -3.99 18.53 -15.87
N LEU A 373 -4.16 18.56 -14.55
CA LEU A 373 -4.36 19.79 -13.76
C LEU A 373 -3.22 20.79 -13.92
N GLU A 374 -2.01 20.32 -14.19
CA GLU A 374 -0.81 21.15 -14.42
C GLU A 374 -0.49 21.31 -15.93
N ASN A 375 -1.46 21.03 -16.81
CA ASN A 375 -1.34 21.09 -18.26
C ASN A 375 -0.20 20.20 -18.83
N ARG A 376 0.09 19.07 -18.19
CA ARG A 376 0.98 18.03 -18.73
C ARG A 376 0.16 16.90 -19.35
N PRO A 377 0.71 16.16 -20.34
CA PRO A 377 0.09 14.92 -20.81
C PRO A 377 -0.18 13.98 -19.65
N PRO A 378 -1.37 13.32 -19.57
CA PRO A 378 -1.73 12.46 -18.42
C PRO A 378 -0.70 11.36 -18.12
N GLU A 379 -0.08 10.78 -19.15
CA GLU A 379 0.91 9.71 -19.07
C GLU A 379 2.31 10.16 -18.66
N SER A 380 2.54 11.45 -18.41
CA SER A 380 3.85 12.01 -18.09
C SER A 380 4.46 11.37 -16.83
N SER A 381 5.76 11.06 -16.88
CA SER A 381 6.55 10.66 -15.72
C SER A 381 7.46 11.80 -15.28
N HIS A 382 7.60 11.99 -13.97
CA HIS A 382 8.55 12.94 -13.39
C HIS A 382 9.97 12.37 -13.30
N LEU A 383 10.15 11.07 -13.62
CA LEU A 383 11.42 10.39 -13.52
C LEU A 383 12.29 10.66 -14.75
N VAL A 384 13.56 10.99 -14.52
CA VAL A 384 14.55 11.18 -15.57
C VAL A 384 15.71 10.21 -15.34
N SER A 385 15.90 9.26 -16.26
CA SER A 385 17.00 8.29 -16.17
C SER A 385 18.37 9.00 -16.24
N LYS A 386 19.31 8.47 -15.45
CA LYS A 386 20.73 8.91 -15.42
C LYS A 386 21.64 7.99 -16.25
N ILE A 387 21.14 6.85 -16.67
CA ILE A 387 21.87 5.83 -17.46
C ILE A 387 21.02 5.51 -18.69
N GLU A 388 21.66 5.57 -19.87
CA GLU A 388 20.95 5.30 -21.12
C GLU A 388 20.98 3.82 -21.52
N PHE A 389 22.11 3.14 -21.26
CA PHE A 389 22.28 1.72 -21.61
C PHE A 389 23.32 1.04 -20.71
N LEU A 390 23.26 -0.30 -20.67
CA LEU A 390 24.23 -1.19 -20.06
C LEU A 390 24.75 -2.17 -21.14
N THR A 391 25.98 -2.61 -20.99
CA THR A 391 26.53 -3.71 -21.79
C THR A 391 25.88 -5.05 -21.40
N GLU A 392 25.96 -6.05 -22.29
CA GLU A 392 25.47 -7.40 -22.01
C GLU A 392 26.15 -8.00 -20.77
N GLU A 393 27.46 -7.78 -20.57
CA GLU A 393 28.20 -8.25 -19.40
C GLU A 393 27.68 -7.61 -18.10
N GLU A 394 27.36 -6.32 -18.12
CA GLU A 394 26.76 -5.61 -16.98
C GLU A 394 25.33 -6.12 -16.70
N MET A 395 24.51 -6.34 -17.73
CA MET A 395 23.15 -6.86 -17.59
C MET A 395 23.12 -8.28 -17.02
N ASN A 396 24.05 -9.15 -17.43
CA ASN A 396 24.11 -10.53 -16.97
C ASN A 396 24.32 -10.67 -15.45
N GLN A 397 24.86 -9.65 -14.77
CA GLN A 397 25.00 -9.67 -13.31
C GLN A 397 23.65 -9.70 -12.59
N PHE A 398 22.61 -9.14 -13.18
CA PHE A 398 21.26 -9.01 -12.60
C PHE A 398 20.39 -10.23 -12.89
N VAL A 399 20.74 -11.06 -13.85
CA VAL A 399 20.00 -12.28 -14.20
C VAL A 399 19.98 -13.25 -13.04
N GLY A 400 18.84 -13.88 -12.81
CA GLY A 400 18.65 -14.86 -11.75
C GLY A 400 17.22 -14.92 -11.26
N ASP A 401 16.99 -15.77 -10.27
CA ASP A 401 15.73 -15.94 -9.59
C ASP A 401 15.83 -15.29 -8.21
N TYR A 402 14.82 -14.47 -7.87
CA TYR A 402 14.76 -13.73 -6.62
C TYR A 402 13.50 -14.13 -5.86
N HIS A 403 13.65 -14.63 -4.63
CA HIS A 403 12.58 -15.23 -3.85
C HIS A 403 12.20 -14.40 -2.62
N SER A 404 10.90 -14.31 -2.37
CA SER A 404 10.30 -13.77 -1.15
C SER A 404 9.26 -14.75 -0.61
N SER A 405 9.18 -14.93 0.69
CA SER A 405 8.18 -15.81 1.33
C SER A 405 6.74 -15.30 1.17
N GLU A 406 6.54 -14.00 0.89
CA GLU A 406 5.23 -13.38 0.68
C GLU A 406 4.77 -13.50 -0.80
N PHE A 407 5.68 -13.34 -1.77
CA PHE A 407 5.34 -13.23 -3.20
C PHE A 407 5.89 -14.36 -4.08
N GLY A 408 6.61 -15.31 -3.50
CA GLY A 408 7.26 -16.36 -4.28
C GLY A 408 8.47 -15.87 -5.06
N THR A 409 8.69 -16.43 -6.24
CA THR A 409 9.88 -16.20 -7.06
C THR A 409 9.61 -15.22 -8.19
N VAL A 410 10.49 -14.24 -8.35
CA VAL A 410 10.52 -13.26 -9.44
C VAL A 410 11.74 -13.55 -10.30
N PRO A 411 11.57 -14.14 -11.50
CA PRO A 411 12.66 -14.38 -12.42
C PRO A 411 13.07 -13.10 -13.14
N ILE A 412 14.39 -12.93 -13.33
CA ILE A 412 14.96 -11.92 -14.21
C ILE A 412 15.80 -12.64 -15.28
N ARG A 413 15.51 -12.35 -16.53
CA ARG A 413 16.14 -12.98 -17.71
C ARG A 413 16.64 -11.90 -18.66
N LEU A 414 17.69 -12.24 -19.43
CA LEU A 414 18.17 -11.42 -20.53
C LEU A 414 17.57 -11.95 -21.83
N GLU A 415 16.79 -11.13 -22.51
CA GLU A 415 16.10 -11.47 -23.75
C GLU A 415 16.22 -10.31 -24.74
N ASN A 416 16.71 -10.59 -25.97
CA ASN A 416 16.84 -9.58 -27.02
C ASN A 416 17.56 -8.29 -26.54
N ASP A 417 18.68 -8.45 -25.86
CA ASP A 417 19.48 -7.35 -25.27
C ASP A 417 18.72 -6.48 -24.25
N GLN A 418 17.69 -7.04 -23.58
CA GLN A 418 16.93 -6.38 -22.55
C GLN A 418 16.77 -7.27 -21.31
N LEU A 419 16.83 -6.68 -20.14
CA LEU A 419 16.46 -7.36 -18.89
C LEU A 419 14.93 -7.40 -18.79
N ILE A 420 14.40 -8.59 -18.58
CA ILE A 420 12.97 -8.86 -18.42
C ILE A 420 12.72 -9.38 -17.00
N LEU A 421 11.85 -8.72 -16.27
CA LEU A 421 11.35 -9.14 -14.97
C LEU A 421 9.95 -9.75 -15.17
N SER A 422 9.75 -10.99 -14.68
CA SER A 422 8.43 -11.66 -14.72
C SER A 422 7.77 -11.57 -13.35
N PHE A 423 6.58 -10.98 -13.29
CA PHE A 423 5.83 -10.81 -12.05
C PHE A 423 4.31 -10.87 -12.30
N LEU A 424 3.59 -11.65 -11.49
CA LEU A 424 2.13 -11.86 -11.59
C LEU A 424 1.68 -12.31 -12.99
N GLY A 425 2.49 -13.16 -13.65
CA GLY A 425 2.19 -13.71 -14.97
C GLY A 425 2.45 -12.76 -16.15
N GLU A 426 3.01 -11.59 -15.90
CA GLU A 426 3.35 -10.58 -16.92
C GLU A 426 4.86 -10.37 -16.98
N ASN A 427 5.35 -9.97 -18.15
CA ASN A 427 6.75 -9.68 -18.42
C ASN A 427 6.97 -8.18 -18.61
N TYR A 428 7.92 -7.63 -17.88
CA TYR A 428 8.22 -6.19 -17.88
C TYR A 428 9.66 -5.93 -18.28
N VAL A 429 9.87 -5.00 -19.22
CA VAL A 429 11.20 -4.53 -19.58
C VAL A 429 11.75 -3.65 -18.46
N MET A 430 12.96 -3.96 -17.99
CA MET A 430 13.68 -3.20 -16.98
C MET A 430 14.57 -2.17 -17.67
N LYS A 431 14.31 -0.88 -17.45
CA LYS A 431 15.14 0.22 -17.99
C LYS A 431 16.14 0.69 -16.95
N PRO A 432 17.43 0.75 -17.26
CA PRO A 432 18.43 1.28 -16.34
C PRO A 432 18.07 2.72 -15.93
N PHE A 433 18.16 3.03 -14.64
CA PHE A 433 17.88 4.36 -14.12
C PHE A 433 19.08 4.99 -13.41
N ALA A 434 19.72 4.21 -12.54
CA ALA A 434 20.95 4.54 -11.84
C ALA A 434 21.72 3.24 -11.55
N GLU A 435 22.91 3.35 -10.94
CA GLU A 435 23.67 2.16 -10.51
C GLU A 435 22.79 1.22 -9.68
N ASP A 436 22.73 -0.05 -10.07
CA ASP A 436 21.91 -1.09 -9.45
C ASP A 436 20.41 -0.78 -9.33
N LEU A 437 19.89 0.21 -10.07
CA LEU A 437 18.50 0.65 -10.01
C LEU A 437 17.89 0.69 -11.42
N PHE A 438 16.77 -0.01 -11.57
CA PHE A 438 16.00 -0.08 -12.81
C PHE A 438 14.59 0.46 -12.59
N VAL A 439 13.99 1.01 -13.63
CA VAL A 439 12.59 1.41 -13.69
C VAL A 439 11.83 0.49 -14.64
N ILE A 440 10.63 0.11 -14.20
CA ILE A 440 9.70 -0.78 -14.89
C ILE A 440 8.39 -0.02 -15.04
N ARG A 441 7.83 0.01 -16.26
CA ARG A 441 6.50 0.58 -16.51
C ARG A 441 5.46 -0.51 -16.43
N ALA A 442 4.65 -0.51 -15.37
CA ALA A 442 3.57 -1.46 -15.17
C ALA A 442 2.29 -0.73 -14.75
N PHE A 443 1.12 -1.21 -15.16
CA PHE A 443 -0.19 -0.63 -14.81
C PHE A 443 -0.29 0.89 -15.05
N GLY A 444 0.42 1.41 -16.07
CA GLY A 444 0.44 2.84 -16.41
C GLY A 444 1.33 3.72 -15.52
N THR A 445 2.06 3.14 -14.58
CA THR A 445 2.95 3.87 -13.66
C THR A 445 4.35 3.29 -13.63
N ASP A 446 5.27 4.01 -13.01
CA ASP A 446 6.66 3.59 -12.88
C ASP A 446 6.88 2.91 -11.53
N PHE A 447 7.56 1.78 -11.55
CA PHE A 447 8.07 1.05 -10.38
C PHE A 447 9.56 0.90 -10.51
N SER A 448 10.28 0.65 -9.41
CA SER A 448 11.70 0.36 -9.44
C SER A 448 12.03 -1.04 -8.92
N ALA A 449 13.12 -1.59 -9.46
CA ALA A 449 13.83 -2.72 -8.91
C ALA A 449 15.25 -2.28 -8.58
N ARG A 450 15.61 -2.32 -7.28
CA ARG A 450 16.95 -2.02 -6.81
C ARG A 450 17.66 -3.29 -6.40
N PHE A 451 18.87 -3.48 -6.88
CA PHE A 451 19.72 -4.60 -6.50
C PHE A 451 20.63 -4.23 -5.34
N ILE A 452 20.78 -5.14 -4.39
CA ILE A 452 21.56 -4.97 -3.17
C ILE A 452 22.76 -5.90 -3.25
N ARG A 453 23.97 -5.32 -3.09
CA ARG A 453 25.24 -6.05 -3.19
C ARG A 453 25.87 -6.29 -1.82
N VAL A 454 26.56 -7.42 -1.71
CA VAL A 454 27.57 -7.66 -0.68
C VAL A 454 28.94 -7.45 -1.33
N GLY A 455 29.75 -6.56 -0.76
CA GLY A 455 30.97 -6.11 -1.40
C GLY A 455 30.71 -5.35 -2.69
N LYS A 456 31.58 -5.50 -3.69
CA LYS A 456 31.47 -4.78 -4.97
C LYS A 456 30.78 -5.57 -6.09
N ASN A 457 30.76 -6.91 -5.99
CA ASN A 457 30.48 -7.75 -7.17
C ASN A 457 29.30 -8.71 -6.99
N GLU A 458 28.85 -8.99 -5.78
CA GLU A 458 27.85 -10.02 -5.55
C GLU A 458 26.46 -9.41 -5.24
N ILE A 459 25.52 -9.61 -6.14
CA ILE A 459 24.12 -9.26 -5.92
C ILE A 459 23.48 -10.36 -5.09
N VAL A 460 23.00 -10.00 -3.90
CA VAL A 460 22.37 -10.95 -2.94
C VAL A 460 20.87 -10.78 -2.82
N ARG A 461 20.34 -9.58 -3.08
CA ARG A 461 18.92 -9.29 -2.96
C ARG A 461 18.45 -8.29 -4.01
N MET A 462 17.15 -8.25 -4.22
CA MET A 462 16.44 -7.23 -4.99
C MET A 462 15.33 -6.63 -4.12
N ALA A 463 15.29 -5.31 -3.99
CA ALA A 463 14.14 -4.59 -3.45
C ALA A 463 13.18 -4.28 -4.61
N PHE A 464 11.93 -4.76 -4.50
CA PHE A 464 10.88 -4.59 -5.50
C PHE A 464 9.52 -4.55 -4.82
N THR A 465 8.62 -3.69 -5.27
CA THR A 465 7.28 -3.49 -4.66
C THR A 465 7.30 -3.25 -3.14
N GLY A 466 8.39 -2.65 -2.63
CA GLY A 466 8.57 -2.38 -1.20
C GLY A 466 8.99 -3.59 -0.35
N ARG A 467 9.30 -4.75 -0.96
CA ARG A 467 9.79 -5.96 -0.30
C ARG A 467 11.19 -6.29 -0.76
N GLN A 468 11.87 -7.13 0.00
CA GLN A 468 13.16 -7.66 -0.38
C GLN A 468 13.05 -9.14 -0.79
N PHE A 469 13.65 -9.45 -1.92
CA PHE A 469 13.71 -10.78 -2.51
C PHE A 469 15.16 -11.25 -2.50
N THR A 470 15.43 -12.40 -1.90
CA THR A 470 16.78 -12.97 -1.85
C THR A 470 17.11 -13.66 -3.18
N LYS A 471 18.30 -13.38 -3.74
CA LYS A 471 18.77 -14.08 -4.95
C LYS A 471 19.00 -15.56 -4.60
N THR A 472 18.31 -16.46 -5.27
CA THR A 472 18.54 -17.89 -5.11
C THR A 472 19.78 -18.28 -5.92
N SER A 473 20.68 -19.05 -5.31
CA SER A 473 21.75 -19.69 -6.06
C SER A 473 21.10 -20.61 -7.09
N GLY A 474 21.30 -20.35 -8.38
CA GLY A 474 20.73 -21.19 -9.43
C GLY A 474 21.04 -22.65 -9.17
N GLY A 475 20.05 -23.40 -8.73
CA GLY A 475 20.15 -24.85 -8.67
C GLY A 475 20.30 -25.35 -10.11
N ASN A 476 21.44 -25.89 -10.43
CA ASN A 476 21.57 -26.87 -11.49
C ASN A 476 20.73 -28.08 -11.09
N GLU A 477 19.42 -28.01 -11.25
CA GLU A 477 18.64 -29.23 -11.36
C GLU A 477 18.88 -29.81 -12.76
N LYS A 478 19.73 -30.86 -12.76
CA LYS A 478 19.87 -31.78 -13.88
C LYS A 478 18.64 -32.66 -13.97
#